data_5f74c5024cd86b7d188309a9944ba506
#
_entry.id   5f74c5024cd86b7d188309a9944ba506
#
_cell.length_a   1.000
_cell.length_b   1.000
_cell.length_c   1.000
_cell.angle_alpha   90.00
_cell.angle_beta   90.00
_cell.angle_gamma   90.00
#
_symmetry.space_group_name_H-M   'P 1'
#
loop_
_entity.id
_entity.type
_entity.pdbx_description
1 polymer ?
#
loop_
_entity_poly.entity_id
_entity_poly.type
_entity_poly.pdbx_seq_one_letter_code
_entity_poly.pdbx_strand_id
1 'polypeptide(L)'
;MQPKPINAFLLYAEREKARLPQVQLIQEAFEQVEIIEALYPAYTHVPFLNQLIAKSKERTGKALLTNEIGVLLGHRIIWQRIVKAATSDNEHFLVFESDSKINELELLKANFHAYTSKYDLFFWGAWDGNARIKKSTIQFVQGAFKIGEPLIKSVYCTYGYSLNKKAAILLLNATRKIAYPVDIFKKYIPTGTLKLGAVRPEIVSAWYNTPSTIRKEGLPKKIKNWCIVQIFDCRNRIQAYFS
;
A
#
# COMPACT_ATOMS: atom_id res chain seq x y z
N MET A 1 27.93 -14.34 3.17
CA MET A 1 26.53 -14.77 3.26
C MET A 1 25.80 -14.24 2.07
N GLN A 2 25.11 -15.11 1.32
CA GLN A 2 24.21 -14.61 0.27
C GLN A 2 23.04 -13.84 0.94
N PRO A 3 22.62 -12.72 0.36
CA PRO A 3 21.47 -11.98 0.90
C PRO A 3 20.23 -12.88 0.90
N LYS A 4 19.44 -12.83 1.98
CA LYS A 4 18.18 -13.56 2.06
C LYS A 4 17.27 -13.11 0.91
N PRO A 5 16.59 -14.03 0.18
CA PRO A 5 15.69 -13.64 -0.90
C PRO A 5 14.53 -12.77 -0.38
N ILE A 6 14.07 -11.87 -1.22
CA ILE A 6 12.91 -11.01 -0.93
C ILE A 6 11.67 -11.69 -1.50
N ASN A 7 10.77 -12.12 -0.60
CA ASN A 7 9.47 -12.67 -0.97
C ASN A 7 8.51 -11.53 -1.32
N ALA A 8 7.89 -11.58 -2.48
CA ALA A 8 6.96 -10.56 -2.94
C ALA A 8 5.60 -11.14 -3.35
N PHE A 9 4.55 -10.35 -3.15
CA PHE A 9 3.22 -10.59 -3.67
C PHE A 9 2.85 -9.49 -4.64
N LEU A 10 2.22 -9.85 -5.75
CA LEU A 10 1.76 -8.92 -6.76
C LEU A 10 0.27 -9.11 -7.02
N LEU A 11 -0.53 -8.09 -6.72
CA LEU A 11 -1.96 -8.08 -7.03
C LEU A 11 -2.16 -7.69 -8.49
N TYR A 12 -2.57 -8.64 -9.33
CA TYR A 12 -2.74 -8.45 -10.78
C TYR A 12 -3.91 -9.28 -11.29
N ALA A 13 -4.64 -8.76 -12.29
CA ALA A 13 -5.65 -9.50 -13.02
C ALA A 13 -5.24 -9.60 -14.50
N GLU A 14 -5.33 -10.81 -15.08
CA GLU A 14 -4.97 -11.07 -16.49
C GLU A 14 -5.71 -10.16 -17.48
N ARG A 15 -6.90 -9.67 -17.13
CA ARG A 15 -7.65 -8.72 -17.93
C ARG A 15 -6.98 -7.34 -18.05
N GLU A 16 -6.06 -6.99 -17.15
CA GLU A 16 -5.29 -5.75 -17.17
C GLU A 16 -4.09 -5.84 -18.12
N LYS A 17 -4.30 -6.33 -19.34
CA LYS A 17 -3.22 -6.58 -20.32
C LYS A 17 -2.29 -5.40 -20.54
N ALA A 18 -2.80 -4.17 -20.44
CA ALA A 18 -1.99 -2.97 -20.55
C ALA A 18 -0.94 -2.81 -19.43
N ARG A 19 -1.11 -3.51 -18.30
CA ARG A 19 -0.18 -3.52 -17.16
C ARG A 19 0.82 -4.66 -17.20
N LEU A 20 0.65 -5.62 -18.12
CA LEU A 20 1.52 -6.80 -18.23
C LEU A 20 3.02 -6.47 -18.31
N PRO A 21 3.49 -5.45 -19.07
CA PRO A 21 4.91 -5.11 -19.09
C PRO A 21 5.45 -4.74 -17.72
N GLN A 22 4.67 -3.99 -16.91
CA GLN A 22 5.05 -3.61 -15.56
C GLN A 22 5.05 -4.80 -14.62
N VAL A 23 4.09 -5.71 -14.75
CA VAL A 23 4.03 -6.97 -14.01
C VAL A 23 5.27 -7.81 -14.28
N GLN A 24 5.68 -7.95 -15.54
CA GLN A 24 6.88 -8.70 -15.95
C GLN A 24 8.16 -8.10 -15.34
N LEU A 25 8.30 -6.77 -15.36
CA LEU A 25 9.45 -6.10 -14.74
C LEU A 25 9.54 -6.38 -13.23
N ILE A 26 8.40 -6.45 -12.53
CA ILE A 26 8.38 -6.81 -11.10
C ILE A 26 8.76 -8.28 -10.91
N GLN A 27 8.26 -9.19 -11.75
CA GLN A 27 8.61 -10.62 -11.67
C GLN A 27 10.10 -10.88 -11.96
N GLU A 28 10.70 -10.15 -12.91
CA GLU A 28 12.13 -10.23 -13.22
C GLU A 28 13.00 -9.62 -12.11
N ALA A 29 12.46 -8.64 -11.39
CA ALA A 29 13.19 -7.96 -10.33
C ALA A 29 13.41 -8.82 -9.09
N PHE A 30 12.54 -9.81 -8.79
CA PHE A 30 12.60 -10.61 -7.57
C PHE A 30 12.49 -12.10 -7.88
N GLU A 31 13.28 -12.93 -7.19
CA GLU A 31 13.31 -14.39 -7.39
C GLU A 31 12.00 -15.09 -7.01
N GLN A 32 11.27 -14.51 -6.05
CA GLN A 32 10.06 -15.09 -5.49
C GLN A 32 8.91 -14.08 -5.51
N VAL A 33 8.12 -14.11 -6.59
CA VAL A 33 6.91 -13.29 -6.74
C VAL A 33 5.69 -14.18 -6.90
N GLU A 34 4.80 -14.19 -5.92
CA GLU A 34 3.50 -14.84 -6.01
C GLU A 34 2.47 -13.84 -6.57
N ILE A 35 1.88 -14.15 -7.72
CA ILE A 35 0.76 -13.38 -8.28
C ILE A 35 -0.52 -13.79 -7.57
N ILE A 36 -1.23 -12.80 -7.03
CA ILE A 36 -2.58 -12.95 -6.50
C ILE A 36 -3.56 -12.33 -7.49
N GLU A 37 -4.51 -13.13 -7.96
CA GLU A 37 -5.54 -12.66 -8.90
C GLU A 37 -6.36 -11.53 -8.28
N ALA A 38 -6.34 -10.36 -8.90
CA ALA A 38 -7.10 -9.20 -8.46
C ALA A 38 -8.60 -9.40 -8.75
N LEU A 39 -9.43 -9.21 -7.73
CA LEU A 39 -10.87 -9.41 -7.84
C LEU A 39 -11.53 -8.19 -8.48
N TYR A 40 -12.22 -8.45 -9.60
CA TYR A 40 -13.08 -7.49 -10.27
C TYR A 40 -14.55 -7.89 -10.10
N PRO A 41 -15.28 -7.33 -9.12
CA PRO A 41 -16.64 -7.80 -8.82
C PRO A 41 -17.66 -7.61 -9.96
N ALA A 42 -17.34 -6.79 -10.94
CA ALA A 42 -18.14 -6.66 -12.17
C ALA A 42 -18.03 -7.90 -13.09
N TYR A 43 -17.02 -8.74 -12.90
CA TYR A 43 -16.72 -9.89 -13.77
C TYR A 43 -16.49 -11.20 -13.00
N THR A 44 -16.15 -11.07 -11.71
CA THR A 44 -15.90 -12.21 -10.83
C THR A 44 -16.97 -12.21 -9.76
N HIS A 45 -17.62 -13.34 -9.54
CA HIS A 45 -18.61 -13.47 -8.48
C HIS A 45 -17.95 -13.25 -7.11
N VAL A 46 -18.39 -12.22 -6.40
CA VAL A 46 -18.00 -11.96 -5.02
C VAL A 46 -19.22 -12.24 -4.14
N PRO A 47 -19.18 -13.29 -3.30
CA PRO A 47 -20.29 -13.61 -2.41
C PRO A 47 -20.63 -12.40 -1.53
N PHE A 48 -21.93 -12.15 -1.35
CA PHE A 48 -22.46 -11.09 -0.48
C PHE A 48 -22.04 -9.65 -0.86
N LEU A 49 -21.60 -9.40 -2.11
CA LEU A 49 -21.12 -8.09 -2.56
C LEU A 49 -22.10 -6.96 -2.19
N ASN A 50 -23.38 -7.11 -2.51
CA ASN A 50 -24.40 -6.10 -2.20
C ASN A 50 -24.52 -5.84 -0.70
N GLN A 51 -24.39 -6.88 0.12
CA GLN A 51 -24.40 -6.75 1.58
C GLN A 51 -23.15 -6.02 2.09
N LEU A 52 -21.98 -6.27 1.50
CA LEU A 52 -20.74 -5.56 1.85
C LEU A 52 -20.84 -4.08 1.51
N ILE A 53 -21.42 -3.73 0.35
CA ILE A 53 -21.69 -2.35 -0.06
C ILE A 53 -22.64 -1.66 0.93
N ALA A 54 -23.79 -2.30 1.24
CA ALA A 54 -24.77 -1.78 2.16
C ALA A 54 -24.18 -1.56 3.56
N LYS A 55 -23.44 -2.55 4.09
CA LYS A 55 -22.78 -2.44 5.40
C LYS A 55 -21.69 -1.39 5.44
N SER A 56 -20.96 -1.15 4.35
CA SER A 56 -19.98 -0.06 4.28
C SER A 56 -20.68 1.30 4.40
N LYS A 57 -21.81 1.49 3.71
CA LYS A 57 -22.63 2.70 3.78
C LYS A 57 -23.20 2.92 5.19
N GLU A 58 -23.74 1.87 5.81
CA GLU A 58 -24.26 1.92 7.18
C GLU A 58 -23.19 2.40 8.18
N ARG A 59 -21.96 1.88 8.06
CA ARG A 59 -20.86 2.17 9.01
C ARG A 59 -20.22 3.55 8.81
N THR A 60 -20.22 4.08 7.60
CA THR A 60 -19.43 5.26 7.25
C THR A 60 -20.22 6.41 6.65
N GLY A 61 -21.51 6.20 6.39
CA GLY A 61 -22.36 7.14 5.65
C GLY A 61 -22.12 7.10 4.12
N LYS A 62 -21.09 6.37 3.65
CA LYS A 62 -20.71 6.31 2.22
C LYS A 62 -20.49 4.87 1.79
N ALA A 63 -21.16 4.45 0.72
CA ALA A 63 -20.94 3.14 0.12
C ALA A 63 -19.55 3.06 -0.54
N LEU A 64 -18.86 1.93 -0.34
CA LEU A 64 -17.68 1.60 -1.13
C LEU A 64 -18.08 1.28 -2.57
N LEU A 65 -17.21 1.63 -3.50
CA LEU A 65 -17.32 1.19 -4.88
C LEU A 65 -17.01 -0.31 -4.97
N THR A 66 -17.61 -0.99 -5.94
CA THR A 66 -17.38 -2.43 -6.16
C THR A 66 -15.90 -2.77 -6.29
N ASN A 67 -15.15 -1.98 -7.06
CA ASN A 67 -13.72 -2.20 -7.25
C ASN A 67 -12.89 -1.88 -5.97
N GLU A 68 -13.32 -0.92 -5.13
CA GLU A 68 -12.67 -0.70 -3.83
C GLU A 68 -12.80 -1.94 -2.91
N ILE A 69 -13.95 -2.63 -2.98
CA ILE A 69 -14.13 -3.91 -2.27
C ILE A 69 -13.23 -4.99 -2.87
N GLY A 70 -13.16 -5.08 -4.21
CA GLY A 70 -12.31 -6.05 -4.90
C GLY A 70 -10.84 -5.92 -4.51
N VAL A 71 -10.29 -4.70 -4.54
CA VAL A 71 -8.90 -4.41 -4.13
C VAL A 71 -8.69 -4.78 -2.66
N LEU A 72 -9.60 -4.38 -1.76
CA LEU A 72 -9.49 -4.76 -0.35
C LEU A 72 -9.47 -6.28 -0.14
N LEU A 73 -10.34 -7.01 -0.84
CA LEU A 73 -10.36 -8.48 -0.75
C LEU A 73 -9.07 -9.10 -1.30
N GLY A 74 -8.52 -8.58 -2.38
CA GLY A 74 -7.21 -8.99 -2.92
C GLY A 74 -6.09 -8.83 -1.89
N HIS A 75 -5.98 -7.66 -1.28
CA HIS A 75 -5.01 -7.44 -0.20
C HIS A 75 -5.23 -8.35 1.00
N ARG A 76 -6.47 -8.66 1.37
CA ARG A 76 -6.77 -9.61 2.44
C ARG A 76 -6.27 -11.03 2.10
N ILE A 77 -6.36 -11.46 0.84
CA ILE A 77 -5.80 -12.74 0.39
C ILE A 77 -4.27 -12.71 0.57
N ILE A 78 -3.60 -11.65 0.14
CA ILE A 78 -2.15 -11.46 0.35
C ILE A 78 -1.81 -11.56 1.84
N TRP A 79 -2.49 -10.83 2.72
CA TRP A 79 -2.21 -10.88 4.16
C TRP A 79 -2.44 -12.27 4.76
N GLN A 80 -3.44 -13.02 4.29
CA GLN A 80 -3.64 -14.41 4.69
C GLN A 80 -2.47 -15.32 4.24
N ARG A 81 -1.95 -15.11 3.02
CA ARG A 81 -0.77 -15.83 2.53
C ARG A 81 0.46 -15.51 3.38
N ILE A 82 0.69 -14.26 3.71
CA ILE A 82 1.79 -13.81 4.58
C ILE A 82 1.70 -14.50 5.96
N VAL A 83 0.52 -14.50 6.59
CA VAL A 83 0.34 -15.16 7.90
C VAL A 83 0.67 -16.63 7.86
N LYS A 84 0.38 -17.31 6.73
CA LYS A 84 0.68 -18.75 6.54
C LYS A 84 2.14 -19.00 6.19
N ALA A 85 2.75 -18.14 5.36
CA ALA A 85 4.09 -18.32 4.83
C ALA A 85 5.19 -17.88 5.80
N ALA A 86 4.91 -16.91 6.68
CA ALA A 86 5.91 -16.34 7.58
C ALA A 86 6.46 -17.39 8.56
N THR A 87 7.77 -17.62 8.49
CA THR A 87 8.53 -18.52 9.34
C THR A 87 8.92 -17.88 10.67
N SER A 88 8.90 -16.55 10.73
CA SER A 88 9.13 -15.76 11.94
C SER A 88 8.27 -14.50 11.94
N ASP A 89 8.03 -13.91 13.13
CA ASP A 89 7.23 -12.70 13.28
C ASP A 89 7.89 -11.47 12.64
N ASN A 90 9.20 -11.49 12.46
CA ASN A 90 9.98 -10.40 11.86
C ASN A 90 10.24 -10.57 10.35
N GLU A 91 9.76 -11.64 9.75
CA GLU A 91 9.90 -11.86 8.31
C GLU A 91 8.96 -10.91 7.55
N HIS A 92 9.54 -10.14 6.63
CA HIS A 92 8.82 -9.18 5.81
C HIS A 92 8.59 -9.70 4.40
N PHE A 93 7.40 -9.38 3.90
CA PHE A 93 6.97 -9.66 2.53
C PHE A 93 6.67 -8.34 1.83
N LEU A 94 7.16 -8.21 0.61
CA LEU A 94 6.90 -7.05 -0.24
C LEU A 94 5.57 -7.23 -0.96
N VAL A 95 4.79 -6.16 -1.09
CA VAL A 95 3.48 -6.19 -1.75
C VAL A 95 3.40 -5.09 -2.78
N PHE A 96 3.01 -5.46 -4.00
CA PHE A 96 2.79 -4.58 -5.12
C PHE A 96 1.37 -4.69 -5.67
N GLU A 97 0.90 -3.63 -6.29
CA GLU A 97 -0.22 -3.64 -7.23
C GLU A 97 0.29 -3.67 -8.67
N SER A 98 -0.55 -4.03 -9.61
CA SER A 98 -0.18 -4.15 -11.04
C SER A 98 0.25 -2.84 -11.69
N ASP A 99 -0.03 -1.69 -11.07
CA ASP A 99 0.41 -0.36 -11.48
C ASP A 99 1.59 0.18 -10.67
N SER A 100 2.29 -0.67 -9.94
CA SER A 100 3.50 -0.28 -9.21
C SER A 100 4.67 -0.09 -10.17
N LYS A 101 5.39 1.02 -10.01
CA LYS A 101 6.66 1.30 -10.70
C LYS A 101 7.78 1.40 -9.68
N ILE A 102 8.78 0.56 -9.81
CA ILE A 102 9.99 0.61 -8.98
C ILE A 102 10.94 1.63 -9.60
N ASN A 103 11.23 2.73 -8.90
CA ASN A 103 12.11 3.78 -9.38
C ASN A 103 13.59 3.51 -9.06
N GLU A 104 13.84 2.84 -7.92
CA GLU A 104 15.19 2.59 -7.38
C GLU A 104 15.31 1.14 -6.92
N LEU A 105 15.40 0.20 -7.87
CA LEU A 105 15.40 -1.24 -7.61
C LEU A 105 16.60 -1.67 -6.75
N GLU A 106 17.80 -1.23 -7.12
CA GLU A 106 19.02 -1.63 -6.40
C GLU A 106 19.03 -1.09 -4.96
N LEU A 107 18.54 0.13 -4.76
CA LEU A 107 18.39 0.71 -3.42
C LEU A 107 17.39 -0.08 -2.58
N LEU A 108 16.25 -0.49 -3.17
CA LEU A 108 15.26 -1.32 -2.52
C LEU A 108 15.88 -2.66 -2.09
N LYS A 109 16.50 -3.38 -3.02
CA LYS A 109 17.10 -4.69 -2.76
C LYS A 109 18.19 -4.62 -1.68
N ALA A 110 19.12 -3.69 -1.81
CA ALA A 110 20.23 -3.55 -0.89
C ALA A 110 19.79 -3.23 0.56
N ASN A 111 18.67 -2.54 0.71
CA ASN A 111 18.22 -2.04 2.02
C ASN A 111 16.95 -2.70 2.56
N PHE A 112 16.32 -3.61 1.82
CA PHE A 112 15.05 -4.22 2.20
C PHE A 112 15.07 -4.74 3.63
N HIS A 113 15.97 -5.66 3.94
CA HIS A 113 16.02 -6.30 5.26
C HIS A 113 16.45 -5.31 6.36
N ALA A 114 17.39 -4.40 6.06
CA ALA A 114 17.87 -3.42 7.02
C ALA A 114 16.79 -2.42 7.45
N TYR A 115 15.92 -2.02 6.50
CA TYR A 115 14.84 -1.08 6.80
C TYR A 115 13.65 -1.79 7.45
N THR A 116 13.21 -2.90 6.86
CA THR A 116 12.01 -3.60 7.32
C THR A 116 12.18 -4.21 8.70
N SER A 117 13.38 -4.65 9.09
CA SER A 117 13.63 -5.21 10.43
C SER A 117 13.29 -4.28 11.60
N LYS A 118 13.18 -2.97 11.34
CA LYS A 118 12.88 -1.96 12.38
C LYS A 118 11.39 -1.69 12.56
N TYR A 119 10.55 -2.13 11.61
CA TYR A 119 9.16 -1.75 11.51
C TYR A 119 8.26 -2.98 11.33
N ASP A 120 6.98 -2.88 11.67
CA ASP A 120 6.00 -3.93 11.40
C ASP A 120 5.38 -3.78 9.99
N LEU A 121 5.25 -2.53 9.52
CA LEU A 121 4.73 -2.14 8.21
C LEU A 121 5.59 -1.01 7.66
N PHE A 122 6.13 -1.18 6.45
CA PHE A 122 7.01 -0.22 5.82
C PHE A 122 6.48 0.19 4.44
N PHE A 123 6.41 1.49 4.17
CA PHE A 123 5.93 2.06 2.91
C PHE A 123 7.11 2.46 2.02
N TRP A 124 7.27 1.74 0.92
CA TRP A 124 8.25 2.03 -0.13
C TRP A 124 7.79 3.15 -1.06
N GLY A 125 6.47 3.36 -1.11
CA GLY A 125 5.82 4.47 -1.74
C GLY A 125 4.43 4.69 -1.14
N ALA A 126 4.02 5.95 -1.07
CA ALA A 126 2.71 6.31 -0.54
C ALA A 126 2.31 7.71 -0.99
N TRP A 127 1.06 7.82 -1.46
CA TRP A 127 0.41 9.08 -1.83
C TRP A 127 1.25 9.97 -2.75
N ASP A 128 1.81 9.37 -3.80
CA ASP A 128 2.59 10.09 -4.83
C ASP A 128 3.70 10.99 -4.23
N GLY A 129 4.46 10.42 -3.30
CA GLY A 129 5.53 11.14 -2.59
C GLY A 129 5.05 12.16 -1.55
N ASN A 130 3.75 12.26 -1.27
CA ASN A 130 3.22 13.20 -0.27
C ASN A 130 3.17 12.65 1.15
N ALA A 131 3.55 11.38 1.39
CA ALA A 131 3.75 10.88 2.75
C ALA A 131 4.75 11.74 3.52
N ARG A 132 4.46 12.06 4.78
CA ARG A 132 5.30 12.91 5.63
C ARG A 132 5.88 12.09 6.76
N ILE A 133 7.21 12.12 6.89
CA ILE A 133 7.95 11.47 7.97
C ILE A 133 8.09 12.45 9.13
N LYS A 134 7.85 11.99 10.34
CA LYS A 134 8.06 12.77 11.58
C LYS A 134 9.52 13.16 11.69
N LYS A 135 9.79 14.44 11.93
CA LYS A 135 11.16 14.99 11.94
C LYS A 135 12.06 14.31 12.96
N SER A 136 11.54 14.02 14.15
CA SER A 136 12.28 13.39 15.25
C SER A 136 12.74 11.95 14.93
N THR A 137 12.14 11.30 13.94
CA THR A 137 12.43 9.90 13.59
C THR A 137 13.27 9.73 12.33
N ILE A 138 13.63 10.85 11.68
CA ILE A 138 14.34 10.81 10.39
C ILE A 138 15.75 10.24 10.59
N GLN A 139 16.07 9.24 9.77
CA GLN A 139 17.39 8.70 9.55
C GLN A 139 17.74 8.88 8.07
N PHE A 140 18.88 9.52 7.77
CA PHE A 140 19.41 9.61 6.41
C PHE A 140 20.08 8.29 6.06
N VAL A 141 19.90 7.86 4.83
CA VAL A 141 20.35 6.55 4.40
C VAL A 141 21.42 6.68 3.31
N GLN A 142 20.99 7.05 2.12
CA GLN A 142 21.88 7.17 0.96
C GLN A 142 21.41 8.34 0.10
N GLY A 143 22.32 9.27 -0.19
CA GLY A 143 21.99 10.45 -0.99
C GLY A 143 20.83 11.26 -0.39
N ALA A 144 19.79 11.50 -1.18
CA ALA A 144 18.61 12.26 -0.76
C ALA A 144 17.58 11.42 0.03
N PHE A 145 17.77 10.08 0.12
CA PHE A 145 16.81 9.19 0.75
C PHE A 145 16.89 9.25 2.27
N LYS A 146 15.72 9.25 2.90
CA LYS A 146 15.56 9.21 4.35
C LYS A 146 14.42 8.26 4.72
N ILE A 147 14.56 7.61 5.85
CA ILE A 147 13.54 6.74 6.42
C ILE A 147 13.11 7.28 7.79
N GLY A 148 11.94 6.88 8.24
CA GLY A 148 11.42 7.20 9.57
C GLY A 148 9.94 6.88 9.70
N GLU A 149 9.36 7.22 10.84
CA GLU A 149 7.94 7.00 11.11
C GLU A 149 7.08 7.98 10.31
N PRO A 150 6.16 7.50 9.45
CA PRO A 150 5.26 8.39 8.72
C PRO A 150 4.12 8.89 9.62
N LEU A 151 3.62 10.09 9.34
CA LEU A 151 2.30 10.49 9.81
C LEU A 151 1.26 9.62 9.11
N ILE A 152 0.65 8.68 9.82
CA ILE A 152 -0.30 7.70 9.25
C ILE A 152 -1.44 8.36 8.44
N LYS A 153 -1.84 9.58 8.80
CA LYS A 153 -2.86 10.33 8.06
C LYS A 153 -2.37 10.87 6.71
N SER A 154 -1.06 10.86 6.43
CA SER A 154 -0.48 11.21 5.15
C SER A 154 -0.14 9.99 4.29
N VAL A 155 -0.45 8.78 4.77
CA VAL A 155 -0.21 7.55 4.05
C VAL A 155 -1.50 7.10 3.38
N TYR A 156 -1.45 7.03 2.07
CA TYR A 156 -2.48 6.50 1.18
C TYR A 156 -1.82 5.68 0.08
N CYS A 157 -2.61 4.95 -0.69
CA CYS A 157 -2.17 4.07 -1.77
C CYS A 157 -1.48 2.79 -1.26
N THR A 158 -1.62 1.74 -2.05
CA THR A 158 -1.16 0.39 -1.72
C THR A 158 -0.22 -0.18 -2.77
N TYR A 159 0.33 0.69 -3.65
CA TYR A 159 1.16 0.26 -4.76
C TYR A 159 2.56 -0.25 -4.36
N GLY A 160 3.05 0.03 -3.13
CA GLY A 160 4.35 -0.49 -2.71
C GLY A 160 4.55 -0.41 -1.19
N TYR A 161 4.36 -1.53 -0.51
CA TYR A 161 4.62 -1.64 0.92
C TYR A 161 5.15 -3.02 1.29
N SER A 162 5.73 -3.15 2.47
CA SER A 162 6.10 -4.44 3.04
C SER A 162 5.60 -4.56 4.47
N LEU A 163 5.29 -5.78 4.88
CA LEU A 163 4.76 -6.02 6.23
C LEU A 163 5.20 -7.39 6.75
N ASN A 164 5.24 -7.50 8.07
CA ASN A 164 5.46 -8.74 8.78
C ASN A 164 4.12 -9.41 9.16
N LYS A 165 4.21 -10.60 9.76
CA LYS A 165 3.05 -11.38 10.21
C LYS A 165 2.16 -10.63 11.19
N LYS A 166 2.75 -9.88 12.12
CA LYS A 166 2.00 -9.08 13.11
C LYS A 166 1.12 -8.03 12.44
N ALA A 167 1.68 -7.28 11.47
CA ALA A 167 0.92 -6.27 10.73
C ALA A 167 -0.17 -6.92 9.86
N ALA A 168 0.12 -8.06 9.22
CA ALA A 168 -0.86 -8.80 8.43
C ALA A 168 -2.07 -9.24 9.27
N ILE A 169 -1.84 -9.80 10.46
CA ILE A 169 -2.92 -10.20 11.40
C ILE A 169 -3.75 -8.99 11.82
N LEU A 170 -3.09 -7.88 12.19
CA LEU A 170 -3.81 -6.65 12.58
C LEU A 170 -4.70 -6.16 11.45
N LEU A 171 -4.18 -6.06 10.22
CA LEU A 171 -4.93 -5.59 9.07
C LEU A 171 -6.09 -6.53 8.71
N LEU A 172 -5.90 -7.85 8.79
CA LEU A 172 -6.97 -8.84 8.60
C LEU A 172 -8.11 -8.63 9.62
N ASN A 173 -7.79 -8.42 10.89
CA ASN A 173 -8.76 -8.19 11.94
C ASN A 173 -9.47 -6.85 11.77
N ALA A 174 -8.73 -5.78 11.51
CA ALA A 174 -9.27 -4.44 11.34
C ALA A 174 -10.21 -4.33 10.12
N THR A 175 -9.90 -5.07 9.04
CA THR A 175 -10.72 -5.10 7.81
C THR A 175 -11.79 -6.19 7.80
N ARG A 176 -11.96 -6.96 8.89
CA ARG A 176 -13.04 -7.95 9.02
C ARG A 176 -14.42 -7.32 8.83
N LYS A 177 -14.59 -6.10 9.29
CA LYS A 177 -15.76 -5.28 9.03
C LYS A 177 -15.42 -4.29 7.92
N ILE A 178 -15.64 -4.67 6.66
CA ILE A 178 -15.40 -3.80 5.50
C ILE A 178 -16.15 -2.48 5.69
N ALA A 179 -15.40 -1.37 5.72
CA ALA A 179 -15.94 -0.04 5.98
C ALA A 179 -15.32 1.05 5.10
N TYR A 180 -14.01 0.98 4.87
CA TYR A 180 -13.23 1.98 4.14
C TYR A 180 -12.44 1.34 2.99
N PRO A 181 -11.98 2.11 1.98
CA PRO A 181 -10.99 1.64 1.02
C PRO A 181 -9.71 1.16 1.74
N VAL A 182 -9.02 0.16 1.16
CA VAL A 182 -7.84 -0.47 1.77
C VAL A 182 -6.69 0.51 2.01
N ASP A 183 -6.55 1.50 1.15
CA ASP A 183 -5.49 2.51 1.16
C ASP A 183 -5.63 3.57 2.27
N ILE A 184 -6.74 3.60 2.99
CA ILE A 184 -6.93 4.54 4.11
C ILE A 184 -6.42 3.90 5.42
N PHE A 185 -5.12 3.62 5.51
CA PHE A 185 -4.49 2.92 6.63
C PHE A 185 -4.83 3.51 8.02
N LYS A 186 -4.96 4.83 8.13
CA LYS A 186 -5.35 5.51 9.40
C LYS A 186 -6.68 5.07 9.98
N LYS A 187 -7.54 4.42 9.19
CA LYS A 187 -8.83 3.89 9.63
C LYS A 187 -8.73 2.45 10.15
N TYR A 188 -7.64 1.78 9.81
CA TYR A 188 -7.42 0.39 10.14
C TYR A 188 -6.33 0.18 11.19
N ILE A 189 -5.38 1.11 11.30
CA ILE A 189 -4.24 1.01 12.21
C ILE A 189 -4.40 2.01 13.35
N PRO A 190 -4.78 1.56 14.55
CA PRO A 190 -4.79 2.41 15.73
C PRO A 190 -3.39 2.90 16.07
N THR A 191 -3.28 4.13 16.56
CA THR A 191 -2.00 4.73 16.95
C THR A 191 -1.27 3.86 17.96
N GLY A 192 0.02 3.63 17.73
CA GLY A 192 0.89 2.88 18.64
C GLY A 192 0.79 1.35 18.56
N THR A 193 -0.08 0.79 17.71
CA THR A 193 -0.24 -0.68 17.59
C THR A 193 0.82 -1.33 16.72
N LEU A 194 1.32 -0.62 15.70
CA LEU A 194 2.37 -1.06 14.80
C LEU A 194 3.51 -0.04 14.77
N LYS A 195 4.73 -0.53 14.62
CA LYS A 195 5.88 0.27 14.24
C LYS A 195 5.80 0.52 12.74
N LEU A 196 5.52 1.76 12.35
CA LEU A 196 5.38 2.16 10.95
C LEU A 196 6.66 2.79 10.43
N GLY A 197 7.08 2.42 9.23
CA GLY A 197 8.20 3.05 8.53
C GLY A 197 7.80 3.52 7.14
N ALA A 198 8.52 4.49 6.63
CA ALA A 198 8.43 4.93 5.24
C ALA A 198 9.76 5.43 4.74
N VAL A 199 9.96 5.40 3.43
CA VAL A 199 11.11 6.00 2.76
C VAL A 199 10.68 7.23 1.96
N ARG A 200 11.58 8.23 1.89
CA ARG A 200 11.36 9.43 1.10
C ARG A 200 12.67 9.97 0.53
N PRO A 201 12.75 10.36 -0.76
CA PRO A 201 11.73 10.19 -1.80
C PRO A 201 11.20 8.75 -1.90
N GLU A 202 10.03 8.55 -2.51
CA GLU A 202 9.48 7.20 -2.67
C GLU A 202 10.30 6.38 -3.67
N ILE A 203 10.54 5.13 -3.32
CA ILE A 203 11.26 4.15 -4.14
C ILE A 203 10.30 3.44 -5.10
N VAL A 204 9.05 3.26 -4.67
CA VAL A 204 7.97 2.71 -5.49
C VAL A 204 6.90 3.79 -5.68
N SER A 205 6.47 4.01 -6.91
CA SER A 205 5.42 4.96 -7.28
C SER A 205 4.32 4.29 -8.09
N ALA A 206 3.22 4.99 -8.33
CA ALA A 206 2.21 4.52 -9.26
C ALA A 206 2.65 4.74 -10.72
N TRP A 207 2.34 3.78 -11.60
CA TRP A 207 2.56 3.88 -13.03
C TRP A 207 1.33 4.48 -13.72
N TYR A 208 1.39 5.75 -14.06
CA TYR A 208 0.24 6.51 -14.59
C TYR A 208 -0.05 6.32 -16.08
N ASN A 209 0.67 5.46 -16.79
CA ASN A 209 0.44 5.24 -18.22
C ASN A 209 -0.87 4.53 -18.54
N THR A 210 -1.60 4.07 -17.52
CA THR A 210 -2.93 3.48 -17.64
C THR A 210 -3.95 4.23 -16.79
N PRO A 211 -5.18 4.46 -17.32
CA PRO A 211 -6.21 5.13 -16.52
C PRO A 211 -6.57 4.30 -15.29
N SER A 212 -6.90 4.98 -14.18
CA SER A 212 -7.43 4.33 -12.98
C SER A 212 -8.70 3.53 -13.33
N THR A 213 -8.72 2.26 -12.93
CA THR A 213 -9.87 1.37 -13.10
C THR A 213 -10.96 1.61 -12.05
N ILE A 214 -10.65 2.40 -11.00
CA ILE A 214 -11.53 2.57 -9.84
C ILE A 214 -12.42 3.80 -9.97
N ARG A 215 -11.87 4.94 -10.41
CA ARG A 215 -12.60 6.23 -10.47
C ARG A 215 -12.37 6.96 -11.78
N LYS A 216 -13.47 7.40 -12.43
CA LYS A 216 -13.43 8.42 -13.49
C LYS A 216 -13.83 9.77 -12.85
N GLU A 217 -12.92 10.71 -12.79
CA GLU A 217 -13.20 12.06 -12.26
C GLU A 217 -13.29 13.08 -13.39
N GLY A 218 -14.33 13.94 -13.33
CA GLY A 218 -14.47 15.09 -14.23
C GLY A 218 -13.53 16.25 -13.85
N LEU A 219 -13.22 17.14 -14.83
CA LEU A 219 -12.27 18.25 -14.69
C LEU A 219 -12.51 19.18 -13.48
N PRO A 220 -13.75 19.65 -13.19
CA PRO A 220 -14.01 20.52 -12.05
C PRO A 220 -13.74 19.84 -10.70
N LYS A 221 -13.97 18.54 -10.63
CA LYS A 221 -13.73 17.74 -9.43
C LYS A 221 -12.22 17.50 -9.20
N LYS A 222 -11.42 17.41 -10.27
CA LYS A 222 -9.96 17.31 -10.18
C LYS A 222 -9.35 18.58 -9.55
N ILE A 223 -9.81 19.77 -9.94
CA ILE A 223 -9.32 21.06 -9.38
C ILE A 223 -9.65 21.15 -7.89
N LYS A 224 -10.91 20.87 -7.51
CA LYS A 224 -11.31 20.86 -6.09
C LYS A 224 -10.48 19.86 -5.27
N ASN A 225 -10.28 18.67 -5.79
CA ASN A 225 -9.47 17.65 -5.12
C ASN A 225 -8.00 18.09 -5.00
N TRP A 226 -7.45 18.74 -6.03
CA TRP A 226 -6.10 19.29 -5.98
C TRP A 226 -5.92 20.33 -4.85
N CYS A 227 -6.83 21.29 -4.74
CA CYS A 227 -6.81 22.29 -3.65
C CYS A 227 -6.88 21.62 -2.28
N ILE A 228 -7.76 20.63 -2.11
CA ILE A 228 -7.89 19.88 -0.85
C ILE A 228 -6.59 19.16 -0.53
N VAL A 229 -5.97 18.50 -1.50
CA VAL A 229 -4.68 17.80 -1.34
C VAL A 229 -3.59 18.78 -0.90
N GLN A 230 -3.49 19.97 -1.50
CA GLN A 230 -2.48 20.97 -1.12
C GLN A 230 -2.66 21.45 0.33
N ILE A 231 -3.90 21.71 0.76
CA ILE A 231 -4.20 22.10 2.15
C ILE A 231 -3.82 20.98 3.12
N PHE A 232 -4.19 19.74 2.81
CA PHE A 232 -3.82 18.58 3.64
C PHE A 232 -2.31 18.37 3.69
N ASP A 233 -1.61 18.55 2.57
CA ASP A 233 -0.16 18.41 2.54
C ASP A 233 0.53 19.50 3.38
N CYS A 234 0.11 20.76 3.26
CA CYS A 234 0.63 21.84 4.08
C CYS A 234 0.46 21.54 5.58
N ARG A 235 -0.75 21.13 6.00
CA ARG A 235 -1.02 20.74 7.39
C ARG A 235 -0.16 19.56 7.84
N ASN A 236 0.03 18.55 6.98
CA ASN A 236 0.85 17.40 7.30
C ASN A 236 2.34 17.75 7.40
N ARG A 237 2.84 18.69 6.57
CA ARG A 237 4.21 19.21 6.67
C ARG A 237 4.46 19.87 8.04
N ILE A 238 3.55 20.76 8.43
CA ILE A 238 3.64 21.44 9.73
C ILE A 238 3.64 20.42 10.87
N GLN A 239 2.70 19.48 10.88
CA GLN A 239 2.65 18.47 11.93
C GLN A 239 3.89 17.57 11.94
N ALA A 240 4.40 17.14 10.78
CA ALA A 240 5.60 16.31 10.72
C ALA A 240 6.86 17.03 11.20
N TYR A 241 6.88 18.36 11.09
CA TYR A 241 7.98 19.18 11.56
C TYR A 241 8.04 19.25 13.09
N PHE A 242 6.88 19.31 13.74
CA PHE A 242 6.76 19.39 15.20
C PHE A 242 6.60 18.02 15.90
N SER A 243 6.63 16.94 15.15
CA SER A 243 6.63 15.54 15.64
C SER A 243 8.02 14.94 15.54
#